data_e2e18b0156f728629036043de32850e4
#
_entry.id   e2e18b0156f728629036043de32850e4
#
_cell.length_a   1.000
_cell.length_b   1.000
_cell.length_c   1.000
_cell.angle_alpha   90.00
_cell.angle_beta   90.00
_cell.angle_gamma   90.00
#
_symmetry.space_group_name_H-M   'P 1'
#
loop_
_entity.id
_entity.type
_entity.pdbx_description
1 polymer ?
#
loop_
_entity_poly.entity_id
_entity_poly.type
_entity_poly.pdbx_seq_one_letter_code
_entity_poly.pdbx_strand_id
1 'polypeptide(L)'
;MAPSSARSRAADSERRSGGRHSASHGHAALTPYLFILPGFLVYAAFILYPLARAAQFSLFSWNTISPAVFVGFQNYVHLARNEDLRNSFVHAFILIFFYAILPLCVGLPIAAILNRAKVRGMTFFRTVIFLPQVIAMVVVAVAWTRLYSTDGSINALLDLVGLGSLSRAWLGDYLFALPAVGLIGSWVETGLVTILLLAGMGRIPRNQYEAARLDGAGAVRQFFAVTLPSVRGEIAVALTLTIVAALKTFDLIYMTTQGGPGTSTTVPSYEVYYQAFQLSQVGTASAIGIALTILIFGINLVINRIADKATNDVAS
;
A
#
# COMPACT_ATOMS: atom_id res chain seq x y z
N MET A 1 -25.46 -16.47 -81.62
CA MET A 1 -26.65 -15.69 -81.22
C MET A 1 -27.02 -16.06 -79.76
N ALA A 2 -26.69 -15.17 -78.85
CA ALA A 2 -26.94 -15.32 -77.40
C ALA A 2 -28.36 -15.00 -77.02
N PRO A 3 -28.73 -15.23 -75.75
CA PRO A 3 -29.34 -14.09 -75.05
C PRO A 3 -28.72 -13.78 -73.69
N SER A 4 -28.49 -12.51 -73.50
CA SER A 4 -28.19 -11.79 -72.28
C SER A 4 -29.48 -11.54 -71.50
N SER A 5 -29.79 -12.32 -70.47
CA SER A 5 -30.92 -11.96 -69.57
C SER A 5 -30.80 -12.51 -68.14
N ALA A 6 -29.59 -12.99 -67.74
CA ALA A 6 -29.40 -13.60 -66.39
C ALA A 6 -28.63 -12.71 -65.40
N ARG A 7 -28.19 -11.52 -65.77
CA ARG A 7 -27.35 -10.64 -64.89
C ARG A 7 -28.10 -9.53 -64.17
N SER A 8 -29.39 -9.32 -64.44
CA SER A 8 -30.14 -8.18 -63.86
C SER A 8 -30.94 -8.53 -62.60
N ARG A 9 -31.07 -9.82 -62.19
CA ARG A 9 -31.83 -10.23 -61.01
C ARG A 9 -30.98 -10.49 -59.74
N ALA A 10 -29.65 -10.51 -59.87
CA ALA A 10 -28.75 -10.71 -58.70
C ALA A 10 -28.41 -9.40 -57.98
N ALA A 11 -28.57 -8.23 -58.62
CA ALA A 11 -28.22 -6.94 -58.03
C ALA A 11 -29.32 -6.30 -57.14
N ASP A 12 -30.56 -6.79 -57.21
CA ASP A 12 -31.70 -6.24 -56.43
C ASP A 12 -31.99 -7.00 -55.13
N SER A 13 -31.36 -8.16 -54.89
CA SER A 13 -31.53 -8.91 -53.62
C SER A 13 -30.58 -8.47 -52.53
N GLU A 14 -29.45 -7.82 -52.85
CA GLU A 14 -28.46 -7.35 -51.83
C GLU A 14 -28.80 -5.99 -51.21
N ARG A 15 -29.76 -5.25 -51.77
CA ARG A 15 -30.13 -3.92 -51.23
C ARG A 15 -31.26 -3.96 -50.17
N ARG A 16 -31.76 -5.11 -49.76
CA ARG A 16 -32.88 -5.20 -48.82
C ARG A 16 -32.53 -5.82 -47.46
N SER A 17 -31.27 -6.15 -47.17
CA SER A 17 -30.87 -6.66 -45.84
C SER A 17 -30.17 -5.63 -44.94
N GLY A 18 -30.17 -4.36 -45.32
CA GLY A 18 -29.66 -3.24 -44.50
C GLY A 18 -30.74 -2.63 -43.62
N GLY A 19 -31.43 -3.45 -42.83
CA GLY A 19 -32.54 -3.01 -42.01
C GLY A 19 -32.35 -3.34 -40.51
N ARG A 20 -32.02 -2.31 -39.76
CA ARG A 20 -32.42 -2.15 -38.33
C ARG A 20 -31.96 -3.18 -37.35
N HIS A 21 -30.72 -3.05 -36.87
CA HIS A 21 -30.42 -3.34 -35.46
C HIS A 21 -30.10 -2.04 -34.71
N SER A 22 -31.06 -1.14 -34.71
CA SER A 22 -31.14 -0.08 -33.70
C SER A 22 -32.10 -0.52 -32.63
N ALA A 23 -31.72 -1.58 -31.88
CA ALA A 23 -32.26 -1.79 -30.59
C ALA A 23 -31.48 -0.85 -29.64
N SER A 24 -31.88 0.40 -29.59
CA SER A 24 -31.59 1.24 -28.44
C SER A 24 -32.26 0.56 -27.26
N HIS A 25 -31.50 -0.28 -26.55
CA HIS A 25 -31.84 -0.66 -25.21
C HIS A 25 -31.69 0.63 -24.39
N GLY A 26 -32.79 1.35 -24.26
CA GLY A 26 -32.97 2.35 -23.24
C GLY A 26 -32.88 1.65 -21.88
N HIS A 27 -31.67 1.28 -21.49
CA HIS A 27 -31.40 0.92 -20.13
C HIS A 27 -31.76 2.17 -19.33
N ALA A 28 -32.85 2.06 -18.57
CA ALA A 28 -33.24 3.13 -17.68
C ALA A 28 -31.96 3.60 -16.96
N ALA A 29 -31.69 4.92 -17.01
CA ALA A 29 -30.48 5.51 -16.45
C ALA A 29 -30.24 5.12 -14.99
N LEU A 30 -31.24 4.59 -14.34
CA LEU A 30 -31.25 4.05 -12.94
C LEU A 30 -30.70 2.63 -12.80
N THR A 31 -30.64 1.80 -13.87
CA THR A 31 -30.20 0.41 -13.76
C THR A 31 -28.78 0.26 -13.18
N PRO A 32 -27.75 1.02 -13.64
CA PRO A 32 -26.41 0.91 -13.05
C PRO A 32 -26.38 1.28 -11.57
N TYR A 33 -27.14 2.30 -11.17
CA TYR A 33 -27.21 2.76 -9.77
C TYR A 33 -27.88 1.72 -8.86
N LEU A 34 -28.92 1.02 -9.33
CA LEU A 34 -29.57 -0.06 -8.59
C LEU A 34 -28.63 -1.25 -8.33
N PHE A 35 -27.73 -1.58 -9.26
CA PHE A 35 -26.73 -2.63 -9.05
C PHE A 35 -25.64 -2.25 -8.06
N ILE A 36 -25.27 -0.97 -8.00
CA ILE A 36 -24.26 -0.45 -7.07
C ILE A 36 -24.86 -0.20 -5.68
N LEU A 37 -26.16 0.10 -5.60
CA LEU A 37 -26.84 0.53 -4.39
C LEU A 37 -26.63 -0.40 -3.17
N PRO A 38 -26.79 -1.73 -3.25
CA PRO A 38 -26.59 -2.61 -2.09
C PRO A 38 -25.18 -2.50 -1.50
N GLY A 39 -24.15 -2.54 -2.36
CA GLY A 39 -22.76 -2.38 -1.94
C GLY A 39 -22.49 -0.98 -1.37
N PHE A 40 -23.05 0.06 -2.00
CA PHE A 40 -22.91 1.43 -1.53
C PHE A 40 -23.61 1.65 -0.16
N LEU A 41 -24.76 1.05 0.08
CA LEU A 41 -25.46 1.16 1.38
C LEU A 41 -24.61 0.51 2.50
N VAL A 42 -24.02 -0.67 2.26
CA VAL A 42 -23.13 -1.30 3.22
C VAL A 42 -21.90 -0.41 3.47
N TYR A 43 -21.27 0.08 2.41
CA TYR A 43 -20.12 0.99 2.52
C TYR A 43 -20.49 2.29 3.28
N ALA A 44 -21.63 2.89 2.98
CA ALA A 44 -22.08 4.08 3.65
C ALA A 44 -22.38 3.86 5.15
N ALA A 45 -23.01 2.75 5.50
CA ALA A 45 -23.35 2.42 6.88
C ALA A 45 -22.12 2.10 7.74
N PHE A 46 -21.11 1.37 7.19
CA PHE A 46 -19.99 0.88 7.98
C PHE A 46 -18.72 1.72 7.84
N ILE A 47 -18.61 2.57 6.82
CA ILE A 47 -17.42 3.40 6.59
C ILE A 47 -17.77 4.89 6.62
N LEU A 48 -18.71 5.36 5.76
CA LEU A 48 -18.98 6.79 5.66
C LEU A 48 -19.67 7.33 6.93
N TYR A 49 -20.63 6.61 7.49
CA TYR A 49 -21.32 7.04 8.70
C TYR A 49 -20.38 7.10 9.92
N PRO A 50 -19.58 6.07 10.27
CA PRO A 50 -18.60 6.16 11.35
C PRO A 50 -17.54 7.25 11.11
N LEU A 51 -17.08 7.44 9.86
CA LEU A 51 -16.15 8.50 9.52
C LEU A 51 -16.75 9.90 9.76
N ALA A 52 -18.02 10.12 9.36
CA ALA A 52 -18.73 11.37 9.62
C ALA A 52 -18.92 11.60 11.14
N ARG A 53 -19.21 10.54 11.89
CA ARG A 53 -19.30 10.61 13.37
C ARG A 53 -17.94 10.92 14.01
N ALA A 54 -16.86 10.31 13.52
CA ALA A 54 -15.52 10.63 13.98
C ALA A 54 -15.16 12.11 13.67
N ALA A 55 -15.49 12.60 12.47
CA ALA A 55 -15.32 14.00 12.12
C ALA A 55 -16.14 14.94 13.04
N GLN A 56 -17.36 14.54 13.40
CA GLN A 56 -18.15 15.28 14.39
C GLN A 56 -17.48 15.26 15.76
N PHE A 57 -17.11 14.07 16.30
CA PHE A 57 -16.52 13.94 17.63
C PHE A 57 -15.17 14.63 17.74
N SER A 58 -14.43 14.79 16.67
CA SER A 58 -13.16 15.52 16.66
C SER A 58 -13.29 16.99 17.08
N LEU A 59 -14.51 17.55 16.98
CA LEU A 59 -14.82 18.92 17.38
C LEU A 59 -15.41 19.02 18.80
N PHE A 60 -15.53 17.88 19.51
CA PHE A 60 -16.05 17.83 20.86
C PHE A 60 -15.01 17.31 21.84
N SER A 61 -15.04 17.81 23.06
CA SER A 61 -14.41 17.16 24.21
C SER A 61 -15.40 16.13 24.76
N TRP A 62 -15.06 14.85 24.68
CA TRP A 62 -15.94 13.78 25.12
C TRP A 62 -15.14 12.59 25.65
N ASN A 63 -15.54 12.11 26.83
CA ASN A 63 -14.94 10.99 27.54
C ASN A 63 -15.87 9.76 27.67
N THR A 64 -16.91 9.67 26.82
CA THR A 64 -17.96 8.62 26.83
C THR A 64 -18.91 8.64 28.02
N ILE A 65 -18.52 9.21 29.16
CA ILE A 65 -19.29 9.22 30.41
C ILE A 65 -20.03 10.53 30.57
N SER A 66 -19.36 11.68 30.40
CA SER A 66 -19.92 13.00 30.51
C SER A 66 -20.58 13.45 29.21
N PRO A 67 -21.54 14.41 29.26
CA PRO A 67 -22.06 15.02 28.05
C PRO A 67 -20.93 15.58 27.17
N ALA A 68 -21.02 15.38 25.87
CA ALA A 68 -20.04 15.91 24.92
C ALA A 68 -20.13 17.44 24.86
N VAL A 69 -19.03 18.15 25.05
CA VAL A 69 -18.96 19.61 25.02
C VAL A 69 -18.29 20.03 23.71
N PHE A 70 -18.93 20.92 22.96
CA PHE A 70 -18.36 21.45 21.74
C PHE A 70 -17.16 22.35 22.04
N VAL A 71 -15.99 22.01 21.48
CA VAL A 71 -14.72 22.72 21.69
C VAL A 71 -14.10 23.21 20.36
N GLY A 72 -14.80 23.02 19.25
CA GLY A 72 -14.29 23.41 17.93
C GLY A 72 -12.98 22.72 17.61
N PHE A 73 -11.96 23.48 17.20
CA PHE A 73 -10.66 22.95 16.78
C PHE A 73 -9.65 22.74 17.93
N GLN A 74 -10.06 22.82 19.20
CA GLN A 74 -9.11 22.67 20.32
C GLN A 74 -8.38 21.32 20.34
N ASN A 75 -9.04 20.21 19.94
CA ASN A 75 -8.39 18.92 19.84
C ASN A 75 -7.24 18.91 18.83
N TYR A 76 -7.37 19.63 17.72
CA TYR A 76 -6.33 19.78 16.71
C TYR A 76 -5.20 20.69 17.20
N VAL A 77 -5.50 21.73 17.95
CA VAL A 77 -4.49 22.58 18.61
C VAL A 77 -3.73 21.77 19.65
N HIS A 78 -4.44 20.91 20.42
CA HIS A 78 -3.81 20.00 21.36
C HIS A 78 -2.87 19.02 20.65
N LEU A 79 -3.33 18.40 19.54
CA LEU A 79 -2.51 17.53 18.69
C LEU A 79 -1.21 18.23 18.24
N ALA A 80 -1.30 19.47 17.77
CA ALA A 80 -0.16 20.21 17.28
C ALA A 80 0.81 20.67 18.39
N ARG A 81 0.33 20.87 19.61
CA ARG A 81 1.14 21.36 20.75
C ARG A 81 1.72 20.24 21.60
N ASN A 82 1.03 19.11 21.68
CA ASN A 82 1.51 17.95 22.45
C ASN A 82 2.65 17.27 21.69
N GLU A 83 3.79 17.17 22.32
CA GLU A 83 5.01 16.64 21.71
C GLU A 83 4.88 15.16 21.36
N ASP A 84 4.32 14.34 22.25
CA ASP A 84 4.15 12.90 22.02
C ASP A 84 3.22 12.63 20.84
N LEU A 85 2.08 13.34 20.76
CA LEU A 85 1.14 13.22 19.65
C LEU A 85 1.75 13.64 18.32
N ARG A 86 2.53 14.73 18.31
CA ARG A 86 3.25 15.17 17.11
C ARG A 86 4.34 14.18 16.71
N ASN A 87 5.10 13.66 17.67
CA ASN A 87 6.16 12.68 17.42
C ASN A 87 5.59 11.37 16.86
N SER A 88 4.37 10.97 17.22
CA SER A 88 3.73 9.81 16.63
C SER A 88 3.61 9.91 15.10
N PHE A 89 3.29 11.10 14.57
CA PHE A 89 3.28 11.34 13.12
C PHE A 89 4.69 11.29 12.52
N VAL A 90 5.71 11.81 13.22
CA VAL A 90 7.11 11.71 12.77
C VAL A 90 7.53 10.25 12.68
N HIS A 91 7.19 9.42 13.68
CA HIS A 91 7.45 7.99 13.64
C HIS A 91 6.76 7.29 12.46
N ALA A 92 5.52 7.66 12.14
CA ALA A 92 4.83 7.14 10.97
C ALA A 92 5.54 7.51 9.67
N PHE A 93 6.09 8.73 9.54
CA PHE A 93 6.92 9.12 8.40
C PHE A 93 8.24 8.33 8.33
N ILE A 94 8.89 8.09 9.47
CA ILE A 94 10.08 7.22 9.52
C ILE A 94 9.73 5.81 9.06
N LEU A 95 8.59 5.28 9.46
CA LEU A 95 8.12 3.96 9.02
C LEU A 95 7.84 3.88 7.52
N ILE A 96 7.53 4.98 6.83
CA ILE A 96 7.43 5.00 5.35
C ILE A 96 8.76 4.55 4.71
N PHE A 97 9.90 4.97 5.26
CA PHE A 97 11.20 4.51 4.76
C PHE A 97 11.31 2.99 4.83
N PHE A 98 10.95 2.40 5.97
CA PHE A 98 11.04 0.95 6.18
C PHE A 98 9.98 0.16 5.40
N TYR A 99 8.76 0.65 5.28
CA TYR A 99 7.67 -0.08 4.64
C TYR A 99 7.60 0.10 3.11
N ALA A 100 8.13 1.23 2.58
CA ALA A 100 8.02 1.54 1.16
C ALA A 100 9.39 1.61 0.47
N ILE A 101 10.31 2.43 0.96
CA ILE A 101 11.59 2.65 0.27
C ILE A 101 12.48 1.41 0.35
N LEU A 102 12.66 0.86 1.54
CA LEU A 102 13.53 -0.31 1.74
C LEU A 102 12.98 -1.56 1.01
N PRO A 103 11.68 -1.92 1.10
CA PRO A 103 11.10 -2.99 0.29
C PRO A 103 11.23 -2.75 -1.22
N LEU A 104 11.10 -1.52 -1.69
CA LEU A 104 11.29 -1.20 -3.10
C LEU A 104 12.75 -1.43 -3.53
N CYS A 105 13.71 -0.95 -2.73
CA CYS A 105 15.14 -1.13 -2.99
C CYS A 105 15.58 -2.61 -2.99
N VAL A 106 14.95 -3.45 -2.18
CA VAL A 106 15.22 -4.89 -2.09
C VAL A 106 14.40 -5.67 -3.12
N GLY A 107 13.11 -5.40 -3.23
CA GLY A 107 12.19 -6.13 -4.09
C GLY A 107 12.43 -5.91 -5.59
N LEU A 108 12.85 -4.70 -5.98
CA LEU A 108 13.11 -4.39 -7.40
C LEU A 108 14.27 -5.21 -7.99
N PRO A 109 15.45 -5.32 -7.36
CA PRO A 109 16.50 -6.24 -7.81
C PRO A 109 16.07 -7.70 -7.79
N ILE A 110 15.38 -8.14 -6.73
CA ILE A 110 14.88 -9.52 -6.62
C ILE A 110 13.92 -9.83 -7.79
N ALA A 111 12.95 -8.96 -8.06
CA ALA A 111 12.03 -9.11 -9.19
C ALA A 111 12.77 -9.15 -10.53
N ALA A 112 13.77 -8.28 -10.74
CA ALA A 112 14.56 -8.25 -11.96
C ALA A 112 15.37 -9.53 -12.17
N ILE A 113 15.97 -10.09 -11.12
CA ILE A 113 16.69 -11.37 -11.16
C ILE A 113 15.71 -12.49 -11.47
N LEU A 114 14.60 -12.59 -10.77
CA LEU A 114 13.58 -13.61 -10.97
C LEU A 114 12.93 -13.56 -12.36
N ASN A 115 12.76 -12.37 -12.93
CA ASN A 115 12.19 -12.21 -14.27
C ASN A 115 13.14 -12.70 -15.38
N ARG A 116 14.46 -12.56 -15.18
CA ARG A 116 15.49 -12.97 -16.16
C ARG A 116 15.89 -14.44 -16.01
N ALA A 117 15.85 -14.97 -14.81
CA ALA A 117 16.31 -16.30 -14.50
C ALA A 117 15.33 -17.37 -15.00
N LYS A 118 15.79 -18.27 -15.88
CA LYS A 118 15.07 -19.51 -16.21
C LYS A 118 15.32 -20.55 -15.11
N VAL A 119 14.91 -20.24 -13.86
CA VAL A 119 15.17 -21.10 -12.70
C VAL A 119 14.13 -22.19 -12.62
N ARG A 120 14.57 -23.44 -12.49
CA ARG A 120 13.70 -24.55 -12.07
C ARG A 120 13.18 -24.25 -10.65
N GLY A 121 11.86 -24.32 -10.42
CA GLY A 121 11.27 -24.01 -9.11
C GLY A 121 10.91 -22.54 -8.90
N MET A 122 10.74 -21.73 -9.94
CA MET A 122 10.35 -20.31 -9.85
C MET A 122 9.12 -20.10 -8.96
N THR A 123 8.14 -21.01 -9.01
CA THR A 123 6.94 -20.96 -8.16
C THR A 123 7.29 -21.05 -6.68
N PHE A 124 8.24 -21.92 -6.32
CA PHE A 124 8.70 -22.05 -4.93
C PHE A 124 9.32 -20.74 -4.42
N PHE A 125 10.22 -20.11 -5.19
CA PHE A 125 10.82 -18.84 -4.81
C PHE A 125 9.77 -17.73 -4.65
N ARG A 126 8.80 -17.63 -5.55
CA ARG A 126 7.68 -16.67 -5.43
C ARG A 126 6.86 -16.92 -4.16
N THR A 127 6.57 -18.17 -3.85
CA THR A 127 5.82 -18.54 -2.65
C THR A 127 6.58 -18.17 -1.38
N VAL A 128 7.88 -18.48 -1.30
CA VAL A 128 8.70 -18.18 -0.12
C VAL A 128 8.84 -16.67 0.11
N ILE A 129 9.04 -15.89 -0.96
CA ILE A 129 9.17 -14.43 -0.86
C ILE A 129 7.84 -13.78 -0.45
N PHE A 130 6.71 -14.32 -0.91
CA PHE A 130 5.38 -13.80 -0.58
C PHE A 130 4.82 -14.33 0.75
N LEU A 131 5.39 -15.41 1.27
CA LEU A 131 4.89 -16.06 2.50
C LEU A 131 4.69 -15.09 3.68
N PRO A 132 5.62 -14.15 3.98
CA PRO A 132 5.45 -13.19 5.07
C PRO A 132 4.16 -12.37 4.97
N GLN A 133 3.76 -12.00 3.76
CA GLN A 133 2.57 -11.19 3.50
C GLN A 133 1.26 -11.92 3.81
N VAL A 134 1.25 -13.24 3.78
CA VAL A 134 0.05 -14.06 4.03
C VAL A 134 -0.12 -14.38 5.51
N ILE A 135 0.94 -14.27 6.29
CA ILE A 135 0.90 -14.53 7.74
C ILE A 135 0.19 -13.38 8.45
N ALA A 136 -0.72 -13.71 9.37
CA ALA A 136 -1.39 -12.68 10.17
C ALA A 136 -0.36 -11.84 10.94
N MET A 137 -0.48 -10.51 10.91
CA MET A 137 0.50 -9.59 11.50
C MET A 137 0.75 -9.85 12.99
N VAL A 138 -0.27 -10.29 13.72
CA VAL A 138 -0.14 -10.67 15.14
C VAL A 138 0.85 -11.83 15.32
N VAL A 139 0.80 -12.86 14.45
CA VAL A 139 1.72 -13.99 14.49
C VAL A 139 3.14 -13.56 14.16
N VAL A 140 3.28 -12.70 13.15
CA VAL A 140 4.56 -12.08 12.77
C VAL A 140 5.14 -11.31 13.96
N ALA A 141 4.34 -10.46 14.61
CA ALA A 141 4.78 -9.66 15.75
C ALA A 141 5.29 -10.53 16.92
N VAL A 142 4.52 -11.56 17.28
CA VAL A 142 4.91 -12.49 18.38
C VAL A 142 6.20 -13.26 18.04
N ALA A 143 6.32 -13.75 16.80
CA ALA A 143 7.53 -14.44 16.35
C ALA A 143 8.76 -13.54 16.41
N TRP A 144 8.65 -12.31 15.87
CA TRP A 144 9.76 -11.35 15.86
C TRP A 144 10.12 -10.83 17.27
N THR A 145 9.15 -10.70 18.19
CA THR A 145 9.43 -10.37 19.60
C THR A 145 10.34 -11.41 20.23
N ARG A 146 10.16 -12.70 19.90
CA ARG A 146 11.05 -13.77 20.36
C ARG A 146 12.42 -13.73 19.68
N LEU A 147 12.48 -13.43 18.39
CA LEU A 147 13.74 -13.30 17.66
C LEU A 147 14.58 -12.11 18.16
N TYR A 148 13.93 -11.00 18.55
CA TYR A 148 14.56 -9.78 19.05
C TYR A 148 14.81 -9.77 20.56
N SER A 149 14.43 -10.81 21.30
CA SER A 149 14.72 -10.89 22.73
C SER A 149 16.24 -10.93 22.97
N THR A 150 16.67 -10.60 24.18
CA THR A 150 18.10 -10.59 24.56
C THR A 150 18.78 -11.94 24.39
N ASP A 151 18.03 -13.01 24.60
CA ASP A 151 18.40 -14.41 24.39
C ASP A 151 17.91 -14.96 23.05
N GLY A 152 17.43 -14.07 22.17
CA GLY A 152 16.84 -14.44 20.89
C GLY A 152 17.86 -14.79 19.80
N SER A 153 17.35 -15.42 18.73
CA SER A 153 18.20 -15.95 17.66
C SER A 153 19.00 -14.87 16.94
N ILE A 154 18.54 -13.60 16.90
CA ILE A 154 19.28 -12.52 16.26
C ILE A 154 20.56 -12.20 17.06
N ASN A 155 20.46 -12.06 18.37
CA ASN A 155 21.61 -11.83 19.24
C ASN A 155 22.55 -13.05 19.23
N ALA A 156 22.03 -14.26 19.30
CA ALA A 156 22.82 -15.48 19.18
C ALA A 156 23.59 -15.56 17.84
N LEU A 157 22.98 -15.11 16.74
CA LEU A 157 23.64 -15.05 15.44
C LEU A 157 24.76 -13.97 15.43
N LEU A 158 24.52 -12.81 16.02
CA LEU A 158 25.53 -11.76 16.16
C LEU A 158 26.74 -12.23 16.96
N ASP A 159 26.50 -12.94 18.07
CA ASP A 159 27.56 -13.52 18.89
C ASP A 159 28.38 -14.56 18.10
N LEU A 160 27.71 -15.38 17.32
CA LEU A 160 28.33 -16.45 16.52
C LEU A 160 29.25 -15.91 15.42
N VAL A 161 28.91 -14.75 14.83
CA VAL A 161 29.74 -14.08 13.81
C VAL A 161 30.74 -13.08 14.41
N GLY A 162 30.89 -13.03 15.73
CA GLY A 162 31.84 -12.15 16.42
C GLY A 162 31.37 -10.70 16.59
N LEU A 163 30.09 -10.42 16.35
CA LEU A 163 29.48 -9.10 16.49
C LEU A 163 28.66 -8.97 17.78
N GLY A 164 28.98 -9.72 18.81
CA GLY A 164 28.26 -9.74 20.11
C GLY A 164 28.16 -8.37 20.78
N SER A 165 29.11 -7.46 20.52
CA SER A 165 29.04 -6.07 21.00
C SER A 165 27.81 -5.29 20.46
N LEU A 166 27.14 -5.77 19.41
CA LEU A 166 25.93 -5.20 18.87
C LEU A 166 24.66 -5.82 19.47
N SER A 167 24.79 -6.91 20.23
CA SER A 167 23.67 -7.59 20.90
C SER A 167 22.99 -6.67 21.90
N ARG A 168 21.66 -6.59 21.85
CA ARG A 168 20.86 -5.67 22.67
C ARG A 168 19.41 -6.11 22.79
N ALA A 169 18.66 -5.45 23.67
CA ALA A 169 17.20 -5.54 23.71
C ALA A 169 16.59 -4.66 22.60
N TRP A 170 16.51 -5.19 21.39
CA TRP A 170 16.13 -4.43 20.18
C TRP A 170 14.83 -3.64 20.32
N LEU A 171 13.80 -4.22 20.95
CA LEU A 171 12.49 -3.58 21.15
C LEU A 171 12.42 -2.76 22.46
N GLY A 172 13.42 -2.86 23.32
CA GLY A 172 13.53 -2.13 24.58
C GLY A 172 14.48 -0.94 24.52
N ASP A 173 15.14 -0.68 23.41
CA ASP A 173 16.10 0.41 23.22
C ASP A 173 15.41 1.61 22.59
N TYR A 174 15.57 2.81 23.17
CA TYR A 174 14.93 4.04 22.68
C TYR A 174 15.29 4.41 21.26
N LEU A 175 16.50 4.10 20.80
CA LEU A 175 16.97 4.43 19.46
C LEU A 175 16.64 3.35 18.43
N PHE A 176 16.70 2.09 18.84
CA PHE A 176 16.59 0.95 17.92
C PHE A 176 15.20 0.32 17.84
N ALA A 177 14.29 0.59 18.79
CA ALA A 177 12.97 -0.03 18.80
C ALA A 177 12.15 0.31 17.53
N LEU A 178 12.08 1.59 17.13
CA LEU A 178 11.35 1.98 15.93
C LEU A 178 11.97 1.42 14.64
N PRO A 179 13.29 1.48 14.41
CA PRO A 179 13.95 0.78 13.31
C PRO A 179 13.73 -0.74 13.32
N ALA A 180 13.79 -1.39 14.49
CA ALA A 180 13.57 -2.82 14.60
C ALA A 180 12.15 -3.22 14.18
N VAL A 181 11.13 -2.49 14.65
CA VAL A 181 9.75 -2.67 14.19
C VAL A 181 9.62 -2.37 12.70
N GLY A 182 10.27 -1.33 12.20
CA GLY A 182 10.31 -0.97 10.80
C GLY A 182 10.87 -2.09 9.91
N LEU A 183 11.94 -2.78 10.36
CA LEU A 183 12.53 -3.92 9.65
C LEU A 183 11.58 -5.11 9.55
N ILE A 184 10.76 -5.37 10.57
CA ILE A 184 9.70 -6.39 10.50
C ILE A 184 8.72 -6.05 9.37
N GLY A 185 8.23 -4.80 9.34
CA GLY A 185 7.35 -4.33 8.29
C GLY A 185 7.99 -4.42 6.91
N SER A 186 9.26 -4.03 6.80
CA SER A 186 10.04 -4.14 5.56
C SER A 186 10.10 -5.58 5.03
N TRP A 187 10.35 -6.54 5.91
CA TRP A 187 10.39 -7.97 5.53
C TRP A 187 9.03 -8.44 5.00
N VAL A 188 7.92 -8.05 5.63
CA VAL A 188 6.58 -8.37 5.18
C VAL A 188 6.28 -7.73 3.82
N GLU A 189 6.51 -6.42 3.67
CA GLU A 189 6.15 -5.66 2.47
C GLU A 189 7.04 -5.98 1.26
N THR A 190 8.27 -6.47 1.47
CA THR A 190 9.17 -6.88 0.37
C THR A 190 8.53 -7.96 -0.51
N GLY A 191 7.75 -8.87 0.07
CA GLY A 191 7.03 -9.89 -0.69
C GLY A 191 6.02 -9.30 -1.66
N LEU A 192 5.18 -8.38 -1.18
CA LEU A 192 4.17 -7.69 -1.99
C LEU A 192 4.82 -6.89 -3.13
N VAL A 193 5.81 -6.07 -2.80
CA VAL A 193 6.53 -5.24 -3.77
C VAL A 193 7.17 -6.10 -4.85
N THR A 194 7.86 -7.18 -4.47
CA THR A 194 8.52 -8.08 -5.41
C THR A 194 7.54 -8.70 -6.40
N ILE A 195 6.38 -9.17 -5.93
CA ILE A 195 5.38 -9.81 -6.82
C ILE A 195 4.72 -8.79 -7.75
N LEU A 196 4.38 -7.60 -7.26
CA LEU A 196 3.83 -6.54 -8.10
C LEU A 196 4.79 -6.17 -9.23
N LEU A 197 6.06 -5.94 -8.90
CA LEU A 197 7.09 -5.60 -9.88
C LEU A 197 7.36 -6.75 -10.85
N LEU A 198 7.38 -7.99 -10.37
CA LEU A 198 7.58 -9.16 -11.20
C LEU A 198 6.43 -9.34 -12.22
N ALA A 199 5.19 -9.06 -11.81
CA ALA A 199 4.03 -9.09 -12.70
C ALA A 199 4.12 -8.01 -13.79
N GLY A 200 4.57 -6.79 -13.44
CA GLY A 200 4.83 -5.71 -14.41
C GLY A 200 5.96 -6.07 -15.38
N MET A 201 7.09 -6.55 -14.86
CA MET A 201 8.23 -6.96 -15.68
C MET A 201 7.88 -8.08 -16.66
N GLY A 202 6.96 -8.98 -16.30
CA GLY A 202 6.50 -10.06 -17.17
C GLY A 202 5.74 -9.60 -18.41
N ARG A 203 5.26 -8.35 -18.42
CA ARG A 203 4.54 -7.74 -19.56
C ARG A 203 5.47 -7.04 -20.55
N ILE A 204 6.75 -6.84 -20.21
CA ILE A 204 7.71 -6.14 -21.07
C ILE A 204 8.02 -7.03 -22.28
N PRO A 205 7.81 -6.54 -23.53
CA PRO A 205 8.09 -7.30 -24.75
C PRO A 205 9.57 -7.63 -24.87
N ARG A 206 9.88 -8.87 -25.27
CA ARG A 206 11.26 -9.36 -25.42
C ARG A 206 12.06 -8.56 -26.45
N ASN A 207 11.44 -8.08 -27.50
CA ASN A 207 12.08 -7.28 -28.54
C ASN A 207 12.77 -6.01 -27.99
N GLN A 208 12.24 -5.40 -26.91
CA GLN A 208 12.90 -4.25 -26.27
C GLN A 208 14.25 -4.62 -25.66
N TYR A 209 14.33 -5.79 -25.03
CA TYR A 209 15.62 -6.30 -24.50
C TYR A 209 16.59 -6.72 -25.62
N GLU A 210 16.06 -7.25 -26.71
CA GLU A 210 16.86 -7.64 -27.88
C GLU A 210 17.44 -6.41 -28.59
N ALA A 211 16.64 -5.38 -28.80
CA ALA A 211 17.12 -4.10 -29.34
C ALA A 211 18.21 -3.49 -28.46
N ALA A 212 17.99 -3.40 -27.16
CA ALA A 212 19.00 -2.88 -26.23
C ALA A 212 20.31 -3.71 -26.25
N ARG A 213 20.23 -5.04 -26.49
CA ARG A 213 21.44 -5.89 -26.65
C ARG A 213 22.18 -5.59 -27.95
N LEU A 214 21.47 -5.37 -29.04
CA LEU A 214 22.06 -4.98 -30.33
C LEU A 214 22.81 -3.65 -30.22
N ASP A 215 22.27 -2.72 -29.38
CA ASP A 215 22.93 -1.45 -29.02
C ASP A 215 24.08 -1.61 -28.01
N GLY A 216 24.49 -2.85 -27.68
CA GLY A 216 25.59 -3.12 -26.77
C GLY A 216 25.28 -2.93 -25.28
N ALA A 217 23.98 -2.83 -24.89
CA ALA A 217 23.62 -2.65 -23.50
C ALA A 217 23.79 -3.93 -22.68
N GLY A 218 24.66 -3.91 -21.69
CA GLY A 218 24.82 -4.95 -20.68
C GLY A 218 23.61 -5.03 -19.74
N ALA A 219 23.57 -6.02 -18.83
CA ALA A 219 22.44 -6.31 -17.95
C ALA A 219 22.00 -5.11 -17.09
N VAL A 220 22.95 -4.36 -16.53
CA VAL A 220 22.67 -3.18 -15.70
C VAL A 220 22.08 -2.06 -16.55
N ARG A 221 22.66 -1.79 -17.73
CA ARG A 221 22.14 -0.75 -18.65
C ARG A 221 20.73 -1.10 -19.13
N GLN A 222 20.44 -2.36 -19.46
CA GLN A 222 19.08 -2.83 -19.80
C GLN A 222 18.08 -2.64 -18.64
N PHE A 223 18.53 -2.83 -17.40
CA PHE A 223 17.70 -2.61 -16.24
C PHE A 223 17.25 -1.14 -16.14
N PHE A 224 18.19 -0.20 -16.23
CA PHE A 224 17.88 1.23 -16.12
C PHE A 224 17.20 1.81 -17.37
N ALA A 225 17.53 1.33 -18.57
CA ALA A 225 17.02 1.85 -19.82
C ALA A 225 15.68 1.22 -20.27
N VAL A 226 15.42 -0.04 -19.90
CA VAL A 226 14.23 -0.78 -20.33
C VAL A 226 13.36 -1.13 -19.13
N THR A 227 13.90 -1.90 -18.16
CA THR A 227 13.08 -2.47 -17.07
C THR A 227 12.48 -1.38 -16.19
N LEU A 228 13.31 -0.52 -15.61
CA LEU A 228 12.88 0.49 -14.64
C LEU A 228 11.86 1.48 -15.20
N PRO A 229 12.04 2.03 -16.43
CA PRO A 229 11.02 2.88 -17.04
C PRO A 229 9.70 2.16 -17.33
N SER A 230 9.76 0.88 -17.71
CA SER A 230 8.56 0.10 -18.07
C SER A 230 7.70 -0.26 -16.86
N VAL A 231 8.26 -0.36 -15.65
CA VAL A 231 7.53 -0.73 -14.43
C VAL A 231 7.20 0.48 -13.54
N ARG A 232 7.25 1.69 -14.05
CA ARG A 232 6.94 2.92 -13.27
C ARG A 232 5.53 2.90 -12.67
N GLY A 233 4.55 2.38 -13.41
CA GLY A 233 3.18 2.23 -12.95
C GLY A 233 3.09 1.28 -11.75
N GLU A 234 3.74 0.13 -11.83
CA GLU A 234 3.78 -0.85 -10.75
C GLU A 234 4.54 -0.32 -9.53
N ILE A 235 5.59 0.47 -9.74
CA ILE A 235 6.30 1.15 -8.64
C ILE A 235 5.36 2.13 -7.93
N ALA A 236 4.59 2.93 -8.67
CA ALA A 236 3.63 3.87 -8.08
C ALA A 236 2.55 3.15 -7.26
N VAL A 237 2.01 2.04 -7.80
CA VAL A 237 1.04 1.20 -7.07
C VAL A 237 1.68 0.60 -5.82
N ALA A 238 2.88 0.04 -5.92
CA ALA A 238 3.60 -0.53 -4.79
C ALA A 238 3.85 0.52 -3.69
N LEU A 239 4.34 1.71 -4.06
CA LEU A 239 4.56 2.82 -3.12
C LEU A 239 3.24 3.26 -2.47
N THR A 240 2.16 3.37 -3.23
CA THR A 240 0.85 3.73 -2.69
C THR A 240 0.40 2.74 -1.61
N LEU A 241 0.46 1.43 -1.90
CA LEU A 241 0.03 0.40 -0.97
C LEU A 241 0.90 0.36 0.29
N THR A 242 2.22 0.39 0.13
CA THR A 242 3.17 0.28 1.24
C THR A 242 3.23 1.54 2.12
N ILE A 243 3.07 2.74 1.54
CA ILE A 243 2.96 3.99 2.31
C ILE A 243 1.67 4.01 3.12
N VAL A 244 0.54 3.57 2.54
CA VAL A 244 -0.71 3.43 3.29
C VAL A 244 -0.56 2.40 4.41
N ALA A 245 0.12 1.27 4.17
CA ALA A 245 0.40 0.27 5.20
C ALA A 245 1.25 0.86 6.34
N ALA A 246 2.30 1.63 6.03
CA ALA A 246 3.13 2.32 7.04
C ALA A 246 2.31 3.26 7.93
N LEU A 247 1.50 4.14 7.32
CA LEU A 247 0.72 5.15 8.03
C LEU A 247 -0.43 4.55 8.85
N LYS A 248 -0.93 3.38 8.47
CA LYS A 248 -2.01 2.66 9.15
C LYS A 248 -1.50 1.57 10.10
N THR A 249 -0.18 1.40 10.24
CA THR A 249 0.37 0.34 11.07
C THR A 249 -0.08 0.52 12.53
N PHE A 250 -0.76 -0.48 13.06
CA PHE A 250 -1.26 -0.56 14.43
C PHE A 250 -0.87 -1.88 15.07
N ASP A 251 -1.26 -2.99 14.43
CA ASP A 251 -1.15 -4.34 14.98
C ASP A 251 0.29 -4.67 15.39
N LEU A 252 1.25 -4.30 14.55
CA LEU A 252 2.67 -4.57 14.83
C LEU A 252 3.15 -3.80 16.05
N ILE A 253 2.88 -2.49 16.15
CA ILE A 253 3.25 -1.67 17.31
C ILE A 253 2.55 -2.17 18.58
N TYR A 254 1.24 -2.42 18.50
CA TYR A 254 0.46 -2.88 19.64
C TYR A 254 0.94 -4.22 20.21
N MET A 255 1.31 -5.16 19.33
CA MET A 255 1.71 -6.50 19.71
C MET A 255 3.20 -6.62 20.10
N THR A 256 4.05 -5.66 19.70
CA THR A 256 5.49 -5.71 20.00
C THR A 256 5.87 -4.77 21.14
N THR A 257 5.77 -3.48 20.94
CA THR A 257 6.33 -2.44 21.83
C THR A 257 5.28 -1.69 22.64
N GLN A 258 4.01 -1.75 22.23
CA GLN A 258 2.92 -0.95 22.83
C GLN A 258 3.26 0.54 22.91
N GLY A 259 3.96 1.05 21.88
CA GLY A 259 4.42 2.43 21.82
C GLY A 259 5.76 2.71 22.51
N GLY A 260 6.29 1.75 23.30
CA GLY A 260 7.50 1.87 24.11
C GLY A 260 8.83 1.60 23.38
N PRO A 261 9.96 1.77 24.08
CA PRO A 261 10.11 2.35 25.42
C PRO A 261 9.71 3.83 25.46
N GLY A 262 9.07 4.24 26.57
CA GLY A 262 8.44 5.55 26.65
C GLY A 262 7.39 5.76 25.57
N THR A 263 7.61 6.70 24.65
CA THR A 263 6.76 6.97 23.47
C THR A 263 7.51 6.79 22.14
N SER A 264 8.70 6.13 22.15
CA SER A 264 9.64 6.08 21.03
C SER A 264 9.16 5.32 19.80
N THR A 265 8.12 4.51 19.93
CA THR A 265 7.52 3.75 18.82
C THR A 265 6.04 4.06 18.62
N THR A 266 5.49 5.05 19.34
CA THR A 266 4.08 5.45 19.14
C THR A 266 3.85 5.93 17.70
N VAL A 267 2.73 5.52 17.14
CA VAL A 267 2.25 5.95 15.81
C VAL A 267 0.83 6.46 15.91
N PRO A 268 0.32 7.26 14.96
CA PRO A 268 -1.01 7.87 15.07
C PRO A 268 -2.13 6.86 15.25
N SER A 269 -2.06 5.71 14.57
CA SER A 269 -3.05 4.63 14.70
C SER A 269 -3.05 4.00 16.10
N TYR A 270 -1.88 3.85 16.74
CA TYR A 270 -1.77 3.42 18.12
C TYR A 270 -2.30 4.50 19.09
N GLU A 271 -1.98 5.78 18.84
CA GLU A 271 -2.49 6.89 19.62
C GLU A 271 -4.04 6.99 19.57
N VAL A 272 -4.65 6.75 18.42
CA VAL A 272 -6.13 6.69 18.33
C VAL A 272 -6.69 5.66 19.31
N TYR A 273 -6.10 4.47 19.36
CA TYR A 273 -6.52 3.43 20.29
C TYR A 273 -6.27 3.85 21.75
N TYR A 274 -5.08 4.34 22.04
CA TYR A 274 -4.67 4.71 23.39
C TYR A 274 -5.53 5.83 23.96
N GLN A 275 -5.74 6.90 23.19
CA GLN A 275 -6.59 8.03 23.57
C GLN A 275 -8.06 7.61 23.75
N ALA A 276 -8.60 6.79 22.83
CA ALA A 276 -10.00 6.39 22.88
C ALA A 276 -10.30 5.41 24.01
N PHE A 277 -9.46 4.36 24.18
CA PHE A 277 -9.78 3.21 25.02
C PHE A 277 -9.03 3.18 26.36
N GLN A 278 -7.85 3.76 26.42
CA GLN A 278 -7.06 3.81 27.68
C GLN A 278 -7.32 5.11 28.45
N LEU A 279 -7.40 6.25 27.73
CA LEU A 279 -7.60 7.55 28.33
C LEU A 279 -9.06 8.04 28.27
N SER A 280 -9.93 7.32 27.56
CA SER A 280 -11.33 7.71 27.33
C SER A 280 -11.48 9.11 26.68
N GLN A 281 -10.50 9.58 25.92
CA GLN A 281 -10.50 10.88 25.24
C GLN A 281 -10.93 10.72 23.78
N VAL A 282 -12.22 10.42 23.56
CA VAL A 282 -12.75 10.12 22.22
C VAL A 282 -12.62 11.30 21.26
N GLY A 283 -12.76 12.54 21.77
CA GLY A 283 -12.59 13.75 20.95
C GLY A 283 -11.17 13.86 20.37
N THR A 284 -10.15 13.68 21.23
CA THR A 284 -8.74 13.69 20.81
C THR A 284 -8.42 12.54 19.87
N ALA A 285 -8.86 11.32 20.20
CA ALA A 285 -8.70 10.14 19.34
C ALA A 285 -9.29 10.37 17.93
N SER A 286 -10.51 10.94 17.89
CA SER A 286 -11.17 11.26 16.62
C SER A 286 -10.40 12.32 15.82
N ALA A 287 -9.85 13.34 16.47
CA ALA A 287 -9.04 14.36 15.81
C ALA A 287 -7.75 13.77 15.21
N ILE A 288 -7.08 12.86 15.93
CA ILE A 288 -5.89 12.14 15.41
C ILE A 288 -6.28 11.29 14.20
N GLY A 289 -7.39 10.53 14.28
CA GLY A 289 -7.87 9.67 13.19
C GLY A 289 -8.24 10.47 11.93
N ILE A 290 -8.91 11.61 12.08
CA ILE A 290 -9.25 12.51 10.96
C ILE A 290 -7.98 13.13 10.38
N ALA A 291 -7.04 13.60 11.21
CA ALA A 291 -5.77 14.15 10.75
C ALA A 291 -4.97 13.10 9.95
N LEU A 292 -4.91 11.86 10.44
CA LEU A 292 -4.27 10.73 9.74
C LEU A 292 -4.97 10.43 8.41
N THR A 293 -6.31 10.44 8.39
CA THR A 293 -7.11 10.23 7.16
C THR A 293 -6.79 11.29 6.10
N ILE A 294 -6.76 12.57 6.50
CA ILE A 294 -6.42 13.68 5.60
C ILE A 294 -4.98 13.54 5.09
N LEU A 295 -4.05 13.17 5.96
CA LEU A 295 -2.64 12.93 5.60
C LEU A 295 -2.51 11.82 4.56
N ILE A 296 -3.13 10.66 4.80
CA ILE A 296 -3.10 9.52 3.88
C ILE A 296 -3.70 9.92 2.52
N PHE A 297 -4.85 10.60 2.54
CA PHE A 297 -5.50 11.05 1.31
C PHE A 297 -4.63 12.04 0.53
N GLY A 298 -4.03 13.01 1.23
CA GLY A 298 -3.11 13.99 0.63
C GLY A 298 -1.90 13.33 -0.02
N ILE A 299 -1.25 12.40 0.67
CA ILE A 299 -0.10 11.66 0.14
C ILE A 299 -0.50 10.85 -1.11
N ASN A 300 -1.65 10.15 -1.06
CA ASN A 300 -2.15 9.40 -2.22
C ASN A 300 -2.42 10.29 -3.44
N LEU A 301 -3.01 11.48 -3.23
CA LEU A 301 -3.22 12.43 -4.33
C LEU A 301 -1.89 12.88 -4.95
N VAL A 302 -0.87 13.12 -4.14
CA VAL A 302 0.47 13.50 -4.62
C VAL A 302 1.10 12.37 -5.43
N ILE A 303 1.08 11.13 -4.91
CA ILE A 303 1.65 9.97 -5.61
C ILE A 303 0.96 9.76 -6.95
N ASN A 304 -0.37 9.76 -6.98
CA ASN A 304 -1.13 9.55 -8.22
C ASN A 304 -0.85 10.65 -9.25
N ARG A 305 -0.78 11.93 -8.84
CA ARG A 305 -0.44 13.02 -9.76
C ARG A 305 0.96 12.90 -10.36
N ILE A 306 1.94 12.43 -9.56
CA ILE A 306 3.31 12.19 -10.04
C ILE A 306 3.32 11.00 -11.02
N ALA A 307 2.60 9.93 -10.71
CA ALA A 307 2.50 8.75 -11.55
C ALA A 307 1.84 9.07 -12.90
N ASP A 308 0.74 9.82 -12.91
CA ASP A 308 0.02 10.21 -14.14
C ASP A 308 0.89 11.09 -15.06
N LYS A 309 1.65 12.05 -14.49
CA LYS A 309 2.59 12.85 -15.28
C LYS A 309 3.66 11.98 -15.94
N ALA A 310 4.27 11.09 -15.17
CA ALA A 310 5.31 10.19 -15.68
C ALA A 310 4.80 9.23 -16.78
N THR A 311 3.51 8.92 -16.80
CA THR A 311 2.89 8.07 -17.83
C THR A 311 2.59 8.87 -19.10
N ASN A 312 2.16 10.12 -18.98
CA ASN A 312 1.84 11.00 -20.11
C ASN A 312 3.10 11.44 -20.88
N ASP A 313 4.22 11.67 -20.17
CA ASP A 313 5.49 12.06 -20.79
C ASP A 313 6.14 10.93 -21.64
N VAL A 314 5.69 9.68 -21.49
CA VAL A 314 6.15 8.54 -22.30
C VAL A 314 5.25 8.31 -23.53
N ALA A 315 4.03 8.84 -23.51
CA ALA A 315 3.05 8.71 -24.61
C ALA A 315 3.13 9.86 -25.64
N SER A 316 3.86 10.94 -25.29
CA SER A 316 4.15 12.10 -26.17
C SER A 316 5.52 11.97 -26.82
#